data_50dfdd0453f66101bc411d66158eadb3
#
_entry.id   50dfdd0453f66101bc411d66158eadb3
#
_cell.length_a   1.000
_cell.length_b   1.000
_cell.length_c   1.000
_cell.angle_alpha   90.00
_cell.angle_beta   90.00
_cell.angle_gamma   90.00
#
_symmetry.space_group_name_H-M   'P 1'
#
loop_
_entity.id
_entity.type
_entity.pdbx_description
1 polymer ?
#
loop_
_entity_poly.entity_id
_entity_poly.type
_entity_poly.pdbx_seq_one_letter_code
_entity_poly.pdbx_strand_id
1 'polypeptide(L)'
;MQILKSSDYKLYSKFIENLANKLTRFYYSKLNKPFKVSNKLKSGYDPVTTADKAFEKFIRNEINKKFPNHQVIGEEFGSKKSKSDYSWIIDPIDGTRSFVIGNPTWSNLISLNYKGTPIIGLANFPILRKFYFNTSSDFSYVSENGKKRRILVNQKATYSSMKLSAAFHGSLSLKKQKKIPQILKRMQFPCSDALSYSHLAEGKLDVV
;
A
#
# COMPACT_ATOMS: atom_id res chain seq x y z
N MET A 1 -16.39 -18.85 9.69
CA MET A 1 -15.21 -18.30 9.00
C MET A 1 -13.99 -19.08 9.44
N GLN A 2 -13.31 -19.78 8.54
CA GLN A 2 -12.16 -20.60 8.91
C GLN A 2 -10.98 -19.66 9.20
N ILE A 3 -10.67 -19.47 10.48
CA ILE A 3 -9.57 -18.62 10.94
C ILE A 3 -8.26 -19.34 10.58
N LEU A 4 -7.33 -18.63 9.94
CA LEU A 4 -5.99 -19.15 9.67
C LEU A 4 -5.29 -19.52 10.98
N LYS A 5 -4.47 -20.57 10.92
CA LYS A 5 -3.67 -20.98 12.09
C LYS A 5 -2.61 -19.90 12.39
N SER A 6 -2.24 -19.75 13.63
CA SER A 6 -1.18 -18.83 14.07
C SER A 6 0.14 -19.08 13.34
N SER A 7 0.45 -20.34 13.00
CA SER A 7 1.61 -20.74 12.20
C SER A 7 1.64 -20.09 10.83
N ASP A 8 0.47 -19.97 10.18
CA ASP A 8 0.34 -19.42 8.82
C ASP A 8 0.57 -17.91 8.84
N TYR A 9 -0.02 -17.23 9.81
CA TYR A 9 0.26 -15.80 10.03
C TYR A 9 1.74 -15.53 10.26
N LYS A 10 2.43 -16.35 11.06
CA LYS A 10 3.86 -16.24 11.30
C LYS A 10 4.69 -16.43 10.02
N LEU A 11 4.31 -17.40 9.19
CA LEU A 11 4.99 -17.67 7.92
C LEU A 11 4.85 -16.47 6.96
N TYR A 12 3.63 -15.99 6.76
CA TYR A 12 3.36 -14.93 5.79
C TYR A 12 3.86 -13.57 6.26
N SER A 13 3.71 -13.24 7.55
CA SER A 13 4.23 -11.98 8.10
C SER A 13 5.74 -11.89 8.01
N LYS A 14 6.46 -12.99 8.30
CA LYS A 14 7.92 -13.05 8.12
C LYS A 14 8.34 -12.88 6.67
N PHE A 15 7.58 -13.48 5.74
CA PHE A 15 7.85 -13.31 4.31
C PHE A 15 7.69 -11.85 3.88
N ILE A 16 6.58 -11.20 4.25
CA ILE A 16 6.28 -9.80 3.91
C ILE A 16 7.32 -8.83 4.50
N GLU A 17 7.72 -9.02 5.76
CA GLU A 17 8.75 -8.23 6.41
C GLU A 17 10.10 -8.32 5.67
N ASN A 18 10.49 -9.52 5.25
CA ASN A 18 11.68 -9.73 4.42
C ASN A 18 11.53 -9.10 3.03
N LEU A 19 10.34 -9.21 2.43
CA LEU A 19 10.06 -8.65 1.12
C LEU A 19 10.15 -7.11 1.14
N ALA A 20 9.62 -6.43 2.16
CA ALA A 20 9.75 -4.98 2.34
C ALA A 20 11.21 -4.52 2.32
N ASN A 21 12.08 -5.20 3.07
CA ASN A 21 13.50 -4.89 3.09
C ASN A 21 14.18 -5.15 1.72
N LYS A 22 13.76 -6.19 1.00
CA LYS A 22 14.25 -6.48 -0.37
C LYS A 22 13.80 -5.42 -1.36
N LEU A 23 12.54 -4.95 -1.28
CA LEU A 23 11.99 -3.91 -2.14
C LEU A 23 12.72 -2.59 -1.96
N THR A 24 12.97 -2.19 -0.72
CA THR A 24 13.74 -0.98 -0.41
C THR A 24 15.16 -1.08 -0.99
N ARG A 25 15.86 -2.21 -0.81
CA ARG A 25 17.18 -2.44 -1.41
C ARG A 25 17.13 -2.46 -2.94
N PHE A 26 16.10 -3.07 -3.54
CA PHE A 26 15.91 -3.13 -4.98
C PHE A 26 15.74 -1.72 -5.57
N TYR A 27 14.95 -0.86 -4.93
CA TYR A 27 14.82 0.53 -5.33
C TYR A 27 16.19 1.23 -5.38
N TYR A 28 16.92 1.26 -4.28
CA TYR A 28 18.20 1.97 -4.21
C TYR A 28 19.27 1.39 -5.14
N SER A 29 19.28 0.09 -5.38
CA SER A 29 20.30 -0.56 -6.22
C SER A 29 19.99 -0.53 -7.72
N LYS A 30 18.71 -0.49 -8.11
CA LYS A 30 18.29 -0.71 -9.51
C LYS A 30 17.41 0.40 -10.08
N LEU A 31 16.57 1.02 -9.27
CA LEU A 31 15.51 1.93 -9.74
C LEU A 31 15.71 3.39 -9.34
N ASN A 32 16.63 3.70 -8.44
CA ASN A 32 16.99 5.08 -8.11
C ASN A 32 17.87 5.71 -9.21
N LYS A 33 17.29 5.87 -10.39
CA LYS A 33 17.91 6.38 -11.60
C LYS A 33 16.82 6.80 -12.60
N PRO A 34 17.15 7.52 -13.70
CA PRO A 34 16.18 7.95 -14.71
C PRO A 34 15.30 6.79 -15.20
N PHE A 35 14.02 7.04 -15.33
CA PHE A 35 13.00 6.08 -15.77
C PHE A 35 12.15 6.69 -16.89
N LYS A 36 11.50 5.83 -17.69
CA LYS A 36 10.57 6.26 -18.72
C LYS A 36 9.15 6.29 -18.14
N VAL A 37 8.41 7.35 -18.50
CA VAL A 37 6.99 7.52 -18.14
C VAL A 37 6.15 7.31 -19.40
N SER A 38 5.08 6.55 -19.26
CA SER A 38 4.02 6.38 -20.26
C SER A 38 2.68 6.73 -19.64
N ASN A 39 1.66 6.98 -20.43
CA ASN A 39 0.32 7.23 -19.93
C ASN A 39 -0.60 6.06 -20.30
N LYS A 40 -1.36 5.52 -19.35
CA LYS A 40 -2.31 4.41 -19.56
C LYS A 40 -3.57 4.86 -20.30
N LEU A 41 -3.97 6.12 -20.16
CA LEU A 41 -5.19 6.67 -20.73
C LEU A 41 -4.93 7.40 -22.06
N LYS A 42 -5.88 7.31 -22.99
CA LYS A 42 -5.91 8.12 -24.21
C LYS A 42 -6.27 9.60 -23.93
N SER A 43 -7.11 9.83 -22.92
CA SER A 43 -7.50 11.16 -22.42
C SER A 43 -7.41 11.16 -20.90
N GLY A 44 -6.77 12.21 -20.31
CA GLY A 44 -6.45 12.29 -18.89
C GLY A 44 -5.00 11.89 -18.60
N TYR A 45 -4.64 11.92 -17.32
CA TYR A 45 -3.28 11.61 -16.86
C TYR A 45 -3.30 10.44 -15.85
N ASP A 46 -2.85 9.30 -16.31
CA ASP A 46 -2.67 8.05 -15.53
C ASP A 46 -1.30 7.46 -15.86
N PRO A 47 -0.24 7.96 -15.22
CA PRO A 47 1.12 7.58 -15.55
C PRO A 47 1.46 6.16 -15.11
N VAL A 48 2.27 5.47 -15.92
CA VAL A 48 2.96 4.25 -15.57
C VAL A 48 4.44 4.41 -15.94
N THR A 49 5.31 3.87 -15.13
CA THR A 49 6.75 3.96 -15.37
C THR A 49 7.37 2.58 -15.63
N THR A 50 8.58 2.56 -16.15
CA THR A 50 9.36 1.32 -16.25
C THR A 50 9.68 0.74 -14.88
N ALA A 51 9.61 1.56 -13.81
CA ALA A 51 9.82 1.13 -12.45
C ALA A 51 8.64 0.30 -11.91
N ASP A 52 7.38 0.66 -12.25
CA ASP A 52 6.18 -0.11 -11.89
C ASP A 52 6.33 -1.57 -12.36
N LYS A 53 6.64 -1.76 -13.64
CA LYS A 53 6.85 -3.08 -14.23
C LYS A 53 8.03 -3.84 -13.61
N ALA A 54 9.12 -3.14 -13.29
CA ALA A 54 10.28 -3.75 -12.67
C ALA A 54 10.00 -4.20 -11.23
N PHE A 55 9.29 -3.39 -10.44
CA PHE A 55 8.83 -3.77 -9.10
C PHE A 55 7.87 -4.95 -9.13
N GLU A 56 6.84 -4.92 -9.99
CA GLU A 56 5.89 -6.03 -10.05
C GLU A 56 6.56 -7.33 -10.44
N LYS A 57 7.46 -7.30 -11.44
CA LYS A 57 8.24 -8.48 -11.84
C LYS A 57 9.10 -9.01 -10.68
N PHE A 58 9.73 -8.13 -9.92
CA PHE A 58 10.52 -8.51 -8.74
C PHE A 58 9.65 -9.16 -7.67
N ILE A 59 8.50 -8.55 -7.32
CA ILE A 59 7.57 -9.06 -6.31
C ILE A 59 7.03 -10.43 -6.71
N ARG A 60 6.58 -10.58 -7.96
CA ARG A 60 6.10 -11.86 -8.52
C ARG A 60 7.15 -12.96 -8.40
N ASN A 61 8.41 -12.65 -8.71
CA ASN A 61 9.50 -13.62 -8.60
C ASN A 61 9.73 -14.06 -7.15
N GLU A 62 9.71 -13.14 -6.20
CA GLU A 62 9.89 -13.47 -4.78
C GLU A 62 8.71 -14.31 -4.24
N ILE A 63 7.47 -13.98 -4.63
CA ILE A 63 6.29 -14.76 -4.28
C ILE A 63 6.36 -16.17 -4.89
N ASN A 64 6.62 -16.27 -6.19
CA ASN A 64 6.66 -17.56 -6.89
C ASN A 64 7.77 -18.49 -6.35
N LYS A 65 8.92 -17.95 -5.94
CA LYS A 65 9.98 -18.75 -5.29
C LYS A 65 9.52 -19.39 -3.99
N LYS A 66 8.70 -18.70 -3.20
CA LYS A 66 8.30 -19.18 -1.88
C LYS A 66 6.94 -19.87 -1.89
N PHE A 67 6.03 -19.41 -2.75
CA PHE A 67 4.64 -19.86 -2.84
C PHE A 67 4.23 -20.10 -4.31
N PRO A 68 4.83 -21.11 -4.99
CA PRO A 68 4.67 -21.32 -6.44
C PRO A 68 3.22 -21.61 -6.87
N ASN A 69 2.41 -22.14 -5.96
CA ASN A 69 1.00 -22.49 -6.21
C ASN A 69 0.02 -21.37 -5.92
N HIS A 70 0.45 -20.26 -5.30
CA HIS A 70 -0.46 -19.14 -5.02
C HIS A 70 -0.78 -18.35 -6.30
N GLN A 71 -2.00 -17.82 -6.35
CA GLN A 71 -2.38 -16.86 -7.39
C GLN A 71 -1.65 -15.54 -7.16
N VAL A 72 -1.28 -14.85 -8.24
CA VAL A 72 -0.71 -13.50 -8.17
C VAL A 72 -1.46 -12.61 -9.15
N ILE A 73 -2.04 -11.53 -8.63
CA ILE A 73 -2.78 -10.51 -9.34
C ILE A 73 -2.01 -9.21 -9.19
N GLY A 74 -1.63 -8.58 -10.28
CA GLY A 74 -0.92 -7.31 -10.24
C GLY A 74 -1.46 -6.36 -11.29
N GLU A 75 -1.16 -5.09 -11.11
CA GLU A 75 -1.65 -4.00 -11.93
C GLU A 75 -1.06 -4.01 -13.34
N GLU A 76 0.23 -4.36 -13.49
CA GLU A 76 0.97 -4.23 -14.74
C GLU A 76 0.96 -5.50 -15.59
N PHE A 77 0.94 -6.69 -14.98
CA PHE A 77 0.97 -7.98 -15.68
C PHE A 77 -0.31 -8.80 -15.47
N GLY A 78 -1.35 -8.20 -14.88
CA GLY A 78 -2.64 -8.86 -14.68
C GLY A 78 -2.55 -10.09 -13.76
N SER A 79 -3.40 -11.10 -13.99
CA SER A 79 -3.52 -12.24 -13.10
C SER A 79 -3.00 -13.53 -13.72
N LYS A 80 -2.21 -14.28 -12.94
CA LYS A 80 -1.90 -15.69 -13.20
C LYS A 80 -2.92 -16.54 -12.43
N LYS A 81 -3.86 -17.17 -13.14
CA LYS A 81 -4.86 -18.05 -12.52
C LYS A 81 -4.19 -19.24 -11.82
N SER A 82 -4.69 -19.61 -10.66
CA SER A 82 -4.30 -20.77 -9.88
C SER A 82 -5.56 -21.35 -9.22
N LYS A 83 -5.54 -22.63 -8.86
CA LYS A 83 -6.57 -23.29 -8.07
C LYS A 83 -6.40 -23.06 -6.55
N SER A 84 -5.43 -22.27 -6.15
CA SER A 84 -5.14 -21.98 -4.75
C SER A 84 -6.21 -21.08 -4.12
N ASP A 85 -6.57 -21.34 -2.89
CA ASP A 85 -7.39 -20.45 -2.06
C ASP A 85 -6.65 -19.14 -1.69
N TYR A 86 -5.32 -19.09 -1.92
CA TYR A 86 -4.47 -17.93 -1.64
C TYR A 86 -4.20 -17.12 -2.89
N SER A 87 -4.39 -15.81 -2.79
CA SER A 87 -4.07 -14.85 -3.86
C SER A 87 -3.31 -13.65 -3.32
N TRP A 88 -2.21 -13.30 -3.97
CA TRP A 88 -1.47 -12.07 -3.75
C TRP A 88 -2.00 -10.98 -4.67
N ILE A 89 -2.32 -9.82 -4.11
CA ILE A 89 -2.69 -8.63 -4.87
C ILE A 89 -1.57 -7.62 -4.71
N ILE A 90 -1.10 -7.06 -5.84
CA ILE A 90 0.08 -6.20 -5.90
C ILE A 90 -0.28 -4.90 -6.61
N ASP A 91 -0.02 -3.78 -5.94
CA ASP A 91 0.17 -2.49 -6.57
C ASP A 91 1.66 -2.13 -6.44
N PRO A 92 2.41 -2.13 -7.55
CA PRO A 92 3.86 -1.97 -7.52
C PRO A 92 4.29 -0.57 -7.09
N ILE A 93 3.56 0.49 -7.48
CA ILE A 93 3.80 1.88 -7.09
C ILE A 93 2.47 2.60 -6.88
N ASP A 94 1.89 2.47 -5.68
CA ASP A 94 0.79 3.36 -5.26
C ASP A 94 1.30 4.80 -5.18
N GLY A 95 0.55 5.72 -5.76
CA GLY A 95 1.00 7.10 -5.87
C GLY A 95 2.02 7.31 -7.01
N THR A 96 1.82 6.70 -8.19
CA THR A 96 2.72 6.85 -9.35
C THR A 96 2.95 8.32 -9.73
N ARG A 97 1.97 9.19 -9.55
CA ARG A 97 2.14 10.65 -9.76
C ARG A 97 3.17 11.25 -8.81
N SER A 98 3.14 10.85 -7.55
CA SER A 98 4.15 11.23 -6.54
C SER A 98 5.53 10.69 -6.92
N PHE A 99 5.61 9.43 -7.38
CA PHE A 99 6.85 8.83 -7.86
C PHE A 99 7.47 9.62 -9.02
N VAL A 100 6.66 9.99 -10.02
CA VAL A 100 7.12 10.71 -11.23
C VAL A 100 7.75 12.05 -10.90
N ILE A 101 7.23 12.79 -9.91
CA ILE A 101 7.76 14.11 -9.50
C ILE A 101 8.80 14.02 -8.37
N GLY A 102 9.20 12.82 -7.95
CA GLY A 102 10.19 12.62 -6.90
C GLY A 102 9.67 12.85 -5.47
N ASN A 103 8.33 12.88 -5.27
CA ASN A 103 7.75 12.97 -3.94
C ASN A 103 7.95 11.63 -3.21
N PRO A 104 8.43 11.61 -1.95
CA PRO A 104 8.78 10.38 -1.22
C PRO A 104 7.58 9.57 -0.69
N THR A 105 6.33 10.00 -0.95
CA THR A 105 5.12 9.41 -0.34
C THR A 105 4.57 8.20 -1.08
N TRP A 106 5.10 7.84 -2.25
CA TRP A 106 4.72 6.65 -2.98
C TRP A 106 5.09 5.35 -2.22
N SER A 107 4.37 4.26 -2.51
CA SER A 107 4.55 3.00 -1.81
C SER A 107 4.40 1.76 -2.70
N ASN A 108 4.92 0.63 -2.24
CA ASN A 108 4.55 -0.69 -2.78
C ASN A 108 3.44 -1.25 -1.88
N LEU A 109 2.29 -1.61 -2.45
CA LEU A 109 1.20 -2.23 -1.71
C LEU A 109 1.09 -3.71 -2.09
N ILE A 110 1.04 -4.56 -1.07
CA ILE A 110 0.92 -6.00 -1.26
C ILE A 110 -0.08 -6.56 -0.24
N SER A 111 -1.05 -7.32 -0.73
CA SER A 111 -2.01 -8.04 0.11
C SER A 111 -1.95 -9.52 -0.19
N LEU A 112 -1.98 -10.36 0.84
CA LEU A 112 -2.31 -11.78 0.73
C LEU A 112 -3.75 -11.98 1.15
N ASN A 113 -4.53 -12.58 0.26
CA ASN A 113 -5.92 -12.93 0.51
C ASN A 113 -6.05 -14.46 0.65
N TYR A 114 -6.93 -14.88 1.53
CA TYR A 114 -7.38 -16.27 1.65
C TYR A 114 -8.87 -16.33 1.34
N LYS A 115 -9.26 -17.11 0.31
CA LYS A 115 -10.65 -17.20 -0.17
C LYS A 115 -11.30 -15.83 -0.38
N GLY A 116 -10.55 -14.89 -0.98
CA GLY A 116 -11.01 -13.54 -1.27
C GLY A 116 -10.96 -12.55 -0.10
N THR A 117 -10.64 -13.00 1.13
CA THR A 117 -10.54 -12.14 2.31
C THR A 117 -9.08 -11.73 2.56
N PRO A 118 -8.74 -10.44 2.66
CA PRO A 118 -7.40 -9.99 3.02
C PRO A 118 -7.01 -10.47 4.42
N ILE A 119 -5.81 -11.07 4.53
CA ILE A 119 -5.30 -11.63 5.80
C ILE A 119 -3.97 -11.02 6.21
N ILE A 120 -3.11 -10.69 5.25
CA ILE A 120 -1.82 -10.03 5.47
C ILE A 120 -1.71 -8.85 4.51
N GLY A 121 -1.24 -7.71 4.99
CA GLY A 121 -1.01 -6.50 4.21
C GLY A 121 0.38 -5.92 4.45
N LEU A 122 0.93 -5.28 3.42
CA LEU A 122 2.16 -4.51 3.44
C LEU A 122 1.94 -3.19 2.72
N ALA A 123 2.33 -2.08 3.37
CA ALA A 123 2.57 -0.80 2.73
C ALA A 123 4.04 -0.42 2.96
N ASN A 124 4.86 -0.51 1.92
CA ASN A 124 6.29 -0.24 1.97
C ASN A 124 6.60 1.11 1.31
N PHE A 125 7.27 2.00 2.04
CA PHE A 125 7.71 3.33 1.61
C PHE A 125 9.24 3.35 1.50
N PRO A 126 9.82 2.97 0.36
CA PRO A 126 11.27 2.79 0.21
C PRO A 126 12.09 4.03 0.55
N ILE A 127 11.67 5.21 0.09
CA ILE A 127 12.39 6.47 0.34
C ILE A 127 12.39 6.82 1.83
N LEU A 128 11.28 6.59 2.52
CA LEU A 128 11.15 6.85 3.95
C LEU A 128 11.83 5.77 4.82
N ARG A 129 12.32 4.67 4.22
CA ARG A 129 12.85 3.48 4.91
C ARG A 129 11.88 2.98 5.97
N LYS A 130 10.61 2.96 5.62
CA LYS A 130 9.51 2.69 6.53
C LYS A 130 8.52 1.74 5.87
N PHE A 131 7.98 0.78 6.62
CA PHE A 131 6.91 -0.06 6.14
C PHE A 131 5.96 -0.46 7.26
N TYR A 132 4.70 -0.67 6.88
CA TYR A 132 3.61 -1.08 7.75
C TYR A 132 3.13 -2.46 7.33
N PHE A 133 2.84 -3.32 8.30
CA PHE A 133 2.37 -4.67 8.05
C PHE A 133 1.63 -5.23 9.26
N ASN A 134 0.79 -6.25 9.05
CA ASN A 134 0.17 -6.99 10.14
C ASN A 134 0.83 -8.36 10.33
N THR A 135 0.73 -8.89 11.54
CA THR A 135 1.22 -10.23 11.90
C THR A 135 0.08 -11.17 12.26
N SER A 136 -1.13 -10.64 12.42
CA SER A 136 -2.41 -11.34 12.61
C SER A 136 -3.56 -10.37 12.32
N SER A 137 -4.79 -10.80 12.51
CA SER A 137 -5.98 -9.92 12.47
C SER A 137 -5.91 -8.77 13.48
N ASP A 138 -5.23 -8.96 14.62
CA ASP A 138 -5.29 -8.05 15.77
C ASP A 138 -4.02 -7.24 16.00
N PHE A 139 -2.94 -7.57 15.28
CA PHE A 139 -1.63 -6.98 15.51
C PHE A 139 -1.02 -6.39 14.25
N SER A 140 -0.88 -5.08 14.21
CA SER A 140 -0.21 -4.33 13.17
C SER A 140 1.03 -3.61 13.69
N TYR A 141 2.01 -3.46 12.82
CA TYR A 141 3.32 -2.91 13.15
C TYR A 141 3.80 -1.91 12.10
N VAL A 142 4.61 -0.98 12.54
CA VAL A 142 5.49 -0.20 11.69
C VAL A 142 6.92 -0.57 11.97
N SER A 143 7.71 -0.70 10.90
CA SER A 143 9.17 -0.78 10.96
C SER A 143 9.73 0.48 10.30
N GLU A 144 10.57 1.21 11.00
CA GLU A 144 11.18 2.45 10.54
C GLU A 144 12.67 2.43 10.91
N ASN A 145 13.54 2.57 9.91
CA ASN A 145 15.00 2.48 10.09
C ASN A 145 15.44 1.23 10.88
N GLY A 146 14.78 0.09 10.63
CA GLY A 146 15.06 -1.18 11.30
C GLY A 146 14.47 -1.34 12.70
N LYS A 147 13.82 -0.31 13.25
CA LYS A 147 13.12 -0.38 14.54
C LYS A 147 11.65 -0.69 14.32
N LYS A 148 11.18 -1.75 14.98
CA LYS A 148 9.78 -2.23 14.88
C LYS A 148 8.99 -1.84 16.13
N ARG A 149 7.78 -1.33 15.94
CA ARG A 149 6.83 -1.08 17.03
C ARG A 149 5.41 -1.42 16.62
N ARG A 150 4.60 -1.83 17.57
CA ARG A 150 3.15 -2.02 17.38
C ARG A 150 2.47 -0.66 17.15
N ILE A 151 1.45 -0.67 16.30
CA ILE A 151 0.63 0.51 16.03
C ILE A 151 -0.81 0.26 16.44
N LEU A 152 -1.49 1.33 16.83
CA LEU A 152 -2.91 1.37 17.19
C LEU A 152 -3.50 2.67 16.68
N VAL A 153 -4.76 2.62 16.25
CA VAL A 153 -5.54 3.80 15.91
C VAL A 153 -5.78 4.67 17.16
N ASN A 154 -5.99 5.96 16.97
CA ASN A 154 -6.36 6.86 18.05
C ASN A 154 -7.80 6.54 18.52
N GLN A 155 -7.94 6.05 19.74
CA GLN A 155 -9.25 5.73 20.34
C GLN A 155 -9.90 6.90 21.08
N LYS A 156 -9.22 8.05 21.17
CA LYS A 156 -9.67 9.21 21.94
C LYS A 156 -10.14 10.36 21.06
N ALA A 157 -10.16 10.20 19.74
CA ALA A 157 -10.62 11.21 18.82
C ALA A 157 -12.12 11.50 19.01
N THR A 158 -12.46 12.79 19.07
CA THR A 158 -13.83 13.27 19.06
C THR A 158 -14.08 14.05 17.77
N TYR A 159 -15.32 14.32 17.44
CA TYR A 159 -15.66 15.12 16.26
C TYR A 159 -15.01 16.51 16.26
N SER A 160 -14.78 17.11 17.42
CA SER A 160 -14.10 18.41 17.56
C SER A 160 -12.59 18.34 17.49
N SER A 161 -11.98 17.23 17.91
CA SER A 161 -10.51 17.07 17.99
C SER A 161 -9.91 16.21 16.88
N MET A 162 -10.73 15.59 16.02
CA MET A 162 -10.25 14.69 14.96
C MET A 162 -9.33 15.40 13.98
N LYS A 163 -8.26 14.72 13.59
CA LYS A 163 -7.31 15.10 12.54
C LYS A 163 -7.76 14.46 11.24
N LEU A 164 -8.21 15.28 10.30
CA LEU A 164 -8.74 14.85 9.01
C LEU A 164 -7.75 15.16 7.89
N SER A 165 -7.44 14.13 7.10
CA SER A 165 -6.75 14.23 5.82
C SER A 165 -7.71 13.86 4.71
N ALA A 166 -7.72 14.60 3.62
CA ALA A 166 -8.58 14.28 2.48
C ALA A 166 -7.92 14.63 1.15
N ALA A 167 -8.34 13.93 0.11
CA ALA A 167 -8.10 14.30 -1.28
C ALA A 167 -9.38 14.12 -2.09
N PHE A 168 -9.51 14.90 -3.14
CA PHE A 168 -10.61 14.80 -4.07
C PHE A 168 -10.08 14.26 -5.38
N HIS A 169 -10.40 13.00 -5.68
CA HIS A 169 -10.07 12.34 -6.93
C HIS A 169 -11.32 12.15 -7.79
N GLY A 170 -11.15 12.36 -9.09
CA GLY A 170 -12.19 12.09 -10.08
C GLY A 170 -13.26 13.17 -10.19
N SER A 171 -14.24 12.91 -11.05
CA SER A 171 -15.37 13.79 -11.31
C SER A 171 -16.50 13.54 -10.31
N LEU A 172 -16.59 14.38 -9.31
CA LEU A 172 -17.77 14.41 -8.46
C LEU A 172 -18.88 15.24 -9.12
N SER A 173 -20.12 14.75 -9.14
CA SER A 173 -21.25 15.54 -9.60
C SER A 173 -21.43 16.80 -8.73
N LEU A 174 -21.85 17.92 -9.33
CA LEU A 174 -22.09 19.18 -8.60
C LEU A 174 -22.98 19.00 -7.36
N LYS A 175 -23.95 18.08 -7.41
CA LYS A 175 -24.80 17.74 -6.28
C LYS A 175 -24.03 17.12 -5.12
N LYS A 176 -23.03 16.27 -5.38
CA LYS A 176 -22.16 15.68 -4.36
C LYS A 176 -21.14 16.69 -3.83
N GLN A 177 -20.74 17.65 -4.65
CA GLN A 177 -19.77 18.70 -4.27
C GLN A 177 -20.32 19.68 -3.21
N LYS A 178 -21.64 19.79 -3.03
CA LYS A 178 -22.24 20.71 -2.02
C LYS A 178 -21.79 20.44 -0.59
N LYS A 179 -21.35 19.21 -0.27
CA LYS A 179 -20.81 18.85 1.05
C LYS A 179 -19.31 19.12 1.21
N ILE A 180 -18.59 19.32 0.11
CA ILE A 180 -17.14 19.52 0.11
C ILE A 180 -16.69 20.72 0.95
N PRO A 181 -17.34 21.92 0.89
CA PRO A 181 -16.92 23.06 1.73
C PRO A 181 -16.94 22.77 3.22
N GLN A 182 -17.87 21.93 3.69
CA GLN A 182 -17.94 21.54 5.11
C GLN A 182 -16.77 20.63 5.51
N ILE A 183 -16.35 19.73 4.61
CA ILE A 183 -15.19 18.86 4.79
C ILE A 183 -13.90 19.69 4.72
N LEU A 184 -13.78 20.58 3.73
CA LEU A 184 -12.61 21.45 3.56
C LEU A 184 -12.32 22.32 4.78
N LYS A 185 -13.36 22.84 5.44
CA LYS A 185 -13.20 23.62 6.68
C LYS A 185 -12.55 22.84 7.83
N ARG A 186 -12.62 21.48 7.78
CA ARG A 186 -12.07 20.59 8.81
C ARG A 186 -10.79 19.89 8.38
N MET A 187 -10.44 19.97 7.10
CA MET A 187 -9.23 19.36 6.58
C MET A 187 -8.01 20.14 7.06
N GLN A 188 -7.17 19.49 7.83
CA GLN A 188 -5.92 20.08 8.34
C GLN A 188 -4.68 19.52 7.62
N PHE A 189 -4.80 18.36 7.01
CA PHE A 189 -3.67 17.65 6.43
C PHE A 189 -3.93 17.24 4.97
N PRO A 190 -2.94 17.42 4.07
CA PRO A 190 -3.04 16.91 2.71
C PRO A 190 -3.08 15.36 2.71
N CYS A 191 -3.80 14.78 1.77
CA CYS A 191 -3.73 13.34 1.53
C CYS A 191 -2.46 12.99 0.77
N SER A 192 -1.84 11.90 1.19
CA SER A 192 -0.61 11.35 0.61
C SER A 192 -0.81 9.86 0.34
N ASP A 193 -1.82 9.52 -0.46
CA ASP A 193 -2.13 8.16 -0.89
C ASP A 193 -2.12 7.15 0.29
N ALA A 194 -1.53 5.99 0.15
CA ALA A 194 -1.46 4.97 1.21
C ALA A 194 -0.75 5.44 2.49
N LEU A 195 0.09 6.48 2.42
CA LEU A 195 0.74 7.01 3.62
C LEU A 195 -0.27 7.63 4.60
N SER A 196 -1.33 8.27 4.09
CA SER A 196 -2.41 8.81 4.94
C SER A 196 -3.16 7.69 5.67
N TYR A 197 -3.50 6.60 4.99
CA TYR A 197 -4.11 5.42 5.63
C TYR A 197 -3.16 4.76 6.64
N SER A 198 -1.85 4.76 6.35
CA SER A 198 -0.84 4.27 7.29
C SER A 198 -0.75 5.15 8.54
N HIS A 199 -0.87 6.46 8.40
CA HIS A 199 -0.93 7.40 9.52
C HIS A 199 -2.22 7.26 10.34
N LEU A 200 -3.35 6.92 9.69
CA LEU A 200 -4.59 6.56 10.38
C LEU A 200 -4.38 5.32 11.25
N ALA A 201 -3.81 4.25 10.69
CA ALA A 201 -3.52 3.01 11.43
C ALA A 201 -2.52 3.23 12.59
N GLU A 202 -1.64 4.23 12.47
CA GLU A 202 -0.65 4.62 13.48
C GLU A 202 -1.21 5.58 14.57
N GLY A 203 -2.47 6.03 14.43
CA GLY A 203 -3.12 6.97 15.33
C GLY A 203 -2.66 8.42 15.17
N LYS A 204 -1.98 8.75 14.09
CA LYS A 204 -1.55 10.13 13.76
C LYS A 204 -2.63 10.94 13.08
N LEU A 205 -3.50 10.28 12.32
CA LEU A 205 -4.73 10.80 11.75
C LEU A 205 -5.92 10.05 12.36
N ASP A 206 -7.09 10.64 12.29
CA ASP A 206 -8.33 10.07 12.81
C ASP A 206 -9.32 9.77 11.68
N VAL A 207 -9.21 10.49 10.56
CA VAL A 207 -10.06 10.33 9.36
C VAL A 207 -9.21 10.54 8.09
N VAL A 208 -9.43 9.69 7.09
CA VAL A 208 -8.89 9.81 5.73
C VAL A 208 -10.02 9.65 4.72
#